data_7d9cdb4a32ec5c2d1a3d4e8b0a95f37e
#
_entry.id   7d9cdb4a32ec5c2d1a3d4e8b0a95f37e
#
_cell.length_a   1.000
_cell.length_b   1.000
_cell.length_c   1.000
_cell.angle_alpha   90.00
_cell.angle_beta   90.00
_cell.angle_gamma   90.00
#
_symmetry.space_group_name_H-M   'P 1'
#
loop_
_entity.id
_entity.type
_entity.pdbx_description
1 polymer ?
#
loop_
_entity_poly.entity_id
_entity_poly.type
_entity_poly.pdbx_seq_one_letter_code
_entity_poly.pdbx_strand_id
1 'polypeptide(L)'
;DPDWATLGALRQKVSPEVFEMPQYDLIIRNGEIYDGSGRASFRADIAIKAGVIAGVESDIEGDATTEIDANGKIVTPGFVDVHTHYDGQATWDVHLAPSSNLGATTVVMGNCGVGFAPCRPADREVLVQLMEGVEEIPGTALAEGLPWTWESFPEFLDTLDSKARDIDVAVLLPHGPLRVYVMGERAVERQEATQEDIRQMKSLLEDG
;
A
#
# COMPACT_ATOMS: atom_id res chain seq x y z
N ASP A 1 55.04 43.27 -23.67
CA ASP A 1 53.58 43.38 -23.83
C ASP A 1 53.06 42.15 -24.60
N PRO A 2 52.34 41.24 -23.97
CA PRO A 2 51.70 40.17 -24.71
C PRO A 2 50.40 40.70 -25.31
N ASP A 3 50.31 40.52 -26.61
CA ASP A 3 49.17 40.91 -27.46
C ASP A 3 47.97 40.01 -27.18
N TRP A 4 46.95 40.54 -26.46
CA TRP A 4 45.72 39.90 -26.08
C TRP A 4 44.67 39.86 -27.20
N ALA A 5 45.06 40.22 -28.43
CA ALA A 5 44.11 40.37 -29.55
C ALA A 5 43.84 39.05 -30.32
N THR A 6 44.43 37.89 -29.94
CA THR A 6 44.32 36.64 -30.72
C THR A 6 43.55 35.52 -30.05
N LEU A 7 42.83 35.77 -28.95
CA LEU A 7 41.92 34.81 -28.32
C LEU A 7 40.46 35.09 -28.71
N GLY A 8 40.24 35.45 -29.97
CA GLY A 8 38.91 35.56 -30.57
C GLY A 8 38.47 34.22 -31.18
N ALA A 9 37.29 33.78 -30.78
CA ALA A 9 36.42 32.87 -31.50
C ALA A 9 36.70 31.34 -31.39
N LEU A 10 36.53 30.78 -30.24
CA LEU A 10 35.94 29.42 -30.08
C LEU A 10 34.74 29.48 -29.12
N ARG A 11 33.75 30.30 -29.44
CA ARG A 11 32.38 30.05 -28.93
C ARG A 11 31.79 28.92 -29.76
N GLN A 12 32.06 27.67 -29.36
CA GLN A 12 31.16 26.59 -29.72
C GLN A 12 29.76 27.04 -29.28
N LYS A 13 28.88 27.26 -30.24
CA LYS A 13 27.44 27.32 -29.98
C LYS A 13 27.04 25.93 -29.49
N VAL A 14 27.08 25.70 -28.18
CA VAL A 14 26.33 24.63 -27.54
C VAL A 14 24.90 25.10 -27.67
N SER A 15 24.20 24.61 -28.69
CA SER A 15 22.75 24.70 -28.70
C SER A 15 22.27 24.05 -27.41
N PRO A 16 21.43 24.67 -26.58
CA PRO A 16 20.79 23.95 -25.49
C PRO A 16 19.99 22.83 -26.16
N GLU A 17 20.43 21.60 -26.02
CA GLU A 17 19.55 20.46 -26.27
C GLU A 17 18.39 20.66 -25.30
N VAL A 18 17.24 21.01 -25.84
CA VAL A 18 15.99 21.01 -25.10
C VAL A 18 15.73 19.53 -24.86
N PHE A 19 16.07 19.04 -23.66
CA PHE A 19 15.61 17.75 -23.19
C PHE A 19 14.09 17.85 -23.04
N GLU A 20 13.38 17.49 -24.09
CA GLU A 20 11.94 17.31 -23.98
C GLU A 20 11.71 16.17 -22.99
N MET A 21 10.99 16.46 -21.91
CA MET A 21 10.59 15.43 -20.96
C MET A 21 9.66 14.45 -21.68
N PRO A 22 9.83 13.13 -21.48
CA PRO A 22 8.96 12.14 -22.08
C PRO A 22 7.49 12.43 -21.81
N GLN A 23 6.64 12.12 -22.77
CA GLN A 23 5.20 12.37 -22.67
C GLN A 23 4.57 11.54 -21.52
N TYR A 24 5.10 10.32 -21.30
CA TYR A 24 4.63 9.37 -20.30
C TYR A 24 5.77 8.91 -19.40
N ASP A 25 5.41 8.43 -18.21
CA ASP A 25 6.38 7.83 -17.28
C ASP A 25 6.68 6.37 -17.68
N LEU A 26 5.63 5.65 -18.11
CA LEU A 26 5.70 4.27 -18.53
C LEU A 26 4.71 4.01 -19.68
N ILE A 27 5.16 3.25 -20.69
CA ILE A 27 4.27 2.62 -21.67
C ILE A 27 4.48 1.10 -21.63
N ILE A 28 3.38 0.35 -21.52
CA ILE A 28 3.35 -1.10 -21.71
C ILE A 28 2.84 -1.37 -23.11
N ARG A 29 3.68 -1.95 -23.97
CA ARG A 29 3.41 -2.19 -25.40
C ARG A 29 2.89 -3.61 -25.64
N ASN A 30 2.00 -3.75 -26.63
CA ASN A 30 1.61 -5.05 -27.22
C ASN A 30 0.98 -6.06 -26.24
N GLY A 31 0.44 -5.62 -25.11
CA GLY A 31 -0.13 -6.51 -24.10
C GLY A 31 -1.45 -7.15 -24.52
N GLU A 32 -1.70 -8.39 -24.09
CA GLU A 32 -3.05 -8.97 -24.11
C GLU A 32 -3.75 -8.62 -22.81
N ILE A 33 -4.69 -7.67 -22.87
CA ILE A 33 -5.27 -7.03 -21.70
C ILE A 33 -6.52 -7.77 -21.23
N TYR A 34 -6.52 -8.11 -19.94
CA TYR A 34 -7.66 -8.60 -19.18
C TYR A 34 -7.98 -7.55 -18.12
N ASP A 35 -8.96 -6.70 -18.37
CA ASP A 35 -9.23 -5.52 -17.55
C ASP A 35 -10.12 -5.75 -16.32
N GLY A 36 -10.45 -7.01 -16.03
CA GLY A 36 -11.28 -7.37 -14.88
C GLY A 36 -12.80 -7.16 -15.07
N SER A 37 -13.24 -6.63 -16.20
CA SER A 37 -14.66 -6.39 -16.47
C SER A 37 -15.48 -7.63 -16.83
N GLY A 38 -14.81 -8.76 -17.04
CA GLY A 38 -15.43 -10.02 -17.51
C GLY A 38 -15.65 -10.08 -19.01
N ARG A 39 -15.28 -9.06 -19.78
CA ARG A 39 -15.28 -9.12 -21.25
C ARG A 39 -14.07 -9.90 -21.77
N ALA A 40 -14.11 -10.23 -23.07
CA ALA A 40 -12.98 -10.88 -23.74
C ALA A 40 -11.73 -9.98 -23.68
N SER A 41 -10.53 -10.62 -23.62
CA SER A 41 -9.25 -9.93 -23.71
C SER A 41 -9.11 -9.19 -25.05
N PHE A 42 -8.27 -8.19 -25.08
CA PHE A 42 -7.96 -7.40 -26.27
C PHE A 42 -6.50 -6.96 -26.27
N ARG A 43 -5.91 -6.79 -27.45
CA ARG A 43 -4.55 -6.27 -27.57
C ARG A 43 -4.56 -4.75 -27.54
N ALA A 44 -3.71 -4.15 -26.70
CA ALA A 44 -3.51 -2.73 -26.63
C ALA A 44 -2.19 -2.38 -25.93
N ASP A 45 -1.80 -1.10 -26.07
CA ASP A 45 -0.80 -0.44 -25.27
C ASP A 45 -1.47 0.25 -24.07
N ILE A 46 -0.72 0.42 -22.98
CA ILE A 46 -1.14 1.18 -21.80
C ILE A 46 -0.11 2.26 -21.53
N ALA A 47 -0.53 3.54 -21.52
CA ALA A 47 0.28 4.66 -21.07
C ALA A 47 -0.03 5.05 -19.63
N ILE A 48 1.01 5.31 -18.85
CA ILE A 48 0.92 5.74 -17.46
C ILE A 48 1.66 7.07 -17.31
N LYS A 49 1.02 8.02 -16.63
CA LYS A 49 1.57 9.33 -16.29
C LYS A 49 1.17 9.72 -14.88
N ALA A 50 2.14 10.14 -14.08
CA ALA A 50 1.93 10.51 -12.67
C ALA A 50 1.16 9.44 -11.85
N GLY A 51 1.51 8.16 -12.09
CA GLY A 51 0.88 7.02 -11.39
C GLY A 51 -0.53 6.66 -11.85
N VAL A 52 -1.05 7.32 -12.90
CA VAL A 52 -2.42 7.10 -13.40
C VAL A 52 -2.37 6.57 -14.83
N ILE A 53 -3.28 5.65 -15.19
CA ILE A 53 -3.48 5.21 -16.57
C ILE A 53 -3.98 6.40 -17.39
N ALA A 54 -3.15 6.88 -18.31
CA ALA A 54 -3.44 8.02 -19.17
C ALA A 54 -4.15 7.61 -20.47
N GLY A 55 -3.93 6.37 -20.94
CA GLY A 55 -4.57 5.83 -22.14
C GLY A 55 -4.45 4.32 -22.22
N VAL A 56 -5.42 3.69 -22.90
CA VAL A 56 -5.41 2.27 -23.27
C VAL A 56 -5.90 2.23 -24.74
N GLU A 57 -4.97 2.06 -25.67
CA GLU A 57 -5.24 2.16 -27.11
C GLU A 57 -4.47 1.08 -27.87
N SER A 58 -4.89 0.77 -29.10
CA SER A 58 -4.24 -0.25 -29.91
C SER A 58 -2.81 0.08 -30.28
N ASP A 59 -2.47 1.37 -30.31
CA ASP A 59 -1.14 1.92 -30.59
C ASP A 59 -1.06 3.32 -29.96
N ILE A 60 -0.21 3.47 -28.96
CA ILE A 60 -0.01 4.76 -28.28
C ILE A 60 1.17 5.48 -28.92
N GLU A 61 0.88 6.65 -29.51
CA GLU A 61 1.92 7.55 -29.98
C GLU A 61 2.61 8.26 -28.79
N GLY A 62 3.89 8.56 -28.94
CA GLY A 62 4.69 9.26 -27.94
C GLY A 62 5.75 8.36 -27.31
N ASP A 63 6.57 8.99 -26.48
CA ASP A 63 7.68 8.39 -25.77
C ASP A 63 7.41 8.31 -24.26
N ALA A 64 8.12 7.44 -23.59
CA ALA A 64 8.04 7.26 -22.14
C ALA A 64 9.44 7.17 -21.53
N THR A 65 9.55 7.50 -20.24
CA THR A 65 10.78 7.28 -19.47
C THR A 65 11.15 5.78 -19.46
N THR A 66 10.13 4.92 -19.40
CA THR A 66 10.29 3.46 -19.42
C THR A 66 9.29 2.84 -20.39
N GLU A 67 9.74 1.88 -21.19
CA GLU A 67 8.86 1.08 -22.04
C GLU A 67 9.02 -0.41 -21.70
N ILE A 68 7.90 -1.14 -21.62
CA ILE A 68 7.85 -2.58 -21.39
C ILE A 68 7.19 -3.22 -22.59
N ASP A 69 7.90 -4.10 -23.31
CA ASP A 69 7.27 -4.95 -24.34
C ASP A 69 6.60 -6.16 -23.68
N ALA A 70 5.27 -6.15 -23.71
CA ALA A 70 4.41 -7.22 -23.20
C ALA A 70 3.93 -8.16 -24.31
N ASN A 71 4.59 -8.19 -25.47
CA ASN A 71 4.21 -9.10 -26.55
C ASN A 71 4.24 -10.56 -26.08
N GLY A 72 3.12 -11.27 -26.27
CA GLY A 72 2.93 -12.64 -25.81
C GLY A 72 2.71 -12.79 -24.31
N LYS A 73 2.52 -11.69 -23.58
CA LYS A 73 2.18 -11.69 -22.16
C LYS A 73 0.77 -11.14 -21.95
N ILE A 74 0.16 -11.58 -20.85
CA ILE A 74 -1.08 -10.98 -20.36
C ILE A 74 -0.77 -9.78 -19.46
N VAL A 75 -1.61 -8.76 -19.54
CA VAL A 75 -1.57 -7.59 -18.67
C VAL A 75 -2.92 -7.49 -17.96
N THR A 76 -2.88 -7.43 -16.64
CA THR A 76 -4.06 -7.37 -15.77
C THR A 76 -3.92 -6.23 -14.79
N PRO A 77 -5.01 -5.73 -14.18
CA PRO A 77 -4.94 -5.00 -12.93
C PRO A 77 -4.19 -5.84 -11.88
N GLY A 78 -3.57 -5.18 -10.92
CA GLY A 78 -2.95 -5.86 -9.78
C GLY A 78 -3.98 -6.66 -8.99
N PHE A 79 -3.55 -7.75 -8.36
CA PHE A 79 -4.42 -8.56 -7.53
C PHE A 79 -4.67 -7.88 -6.19
N VAL A 80 -5.92 -7.91 -5.74
CA VAL A 80 -6.31 -7.49 -4.38
C VAL A 80 -6.46 -8.75 -3.53
N ASP A 81 -5.58 -8.94 -2.56
CA ASP A 81 -5.70 -10.00 -1.57
C ASP A 81 -6.61 -9.51 -0.44
N VAL A 82 -7.85 -9.98 -0.44
CA VAL A 82 -8.90 -9.50 0.46
C VAL A 82 -8.84 -10.11 1.87
N HIS A 83 -7.92 -11.04 2.11
CA HIS A 83 -7.84 -11.72 3.40
C HIS A 83 -6.39 -12.00 3.80
N THR A 84 -5.79 -11.05 4.51
CA THR A 84 -4.42 -11.16 5.02
C THR A 84 -4.36 -10.80 6.49
N HIS A 85 -3.21 -11.12 7.11
CA HIS A 85 -2.91 -10.82 8.51
C HIS A 85 -1.59 -10.05 8.64
N TYR A 86 -1.36 -9.08 7.75
CA TYR A 86 -0.21 -8.18 7.80
C TYR A 86 -0.34 -7.07 8.87
N ASP A 87 -1.29 -7.17 9.78
CA ASP A 87 -1.65 -6.14 10.75
C ASP A 87 -0.45 -5.62 11.58
N GLY A 88 0.44 -6.52 11.98
CA GLY A 88 1.70 -6.16 12.61
C GLY A 88 2.76 -5.77 11.59
N GLN A 89 3.01 -6.66 10.62
CA GLN A 89 4.08 -6.53 9.65
C GLN A 89 4.00 -5.22 8.85
N ALA A 90 2.80 -4.76 8.49
CA ALA A 90 2.60 -3.50 7.77
C ALA A 90 3.11 -2.26 8.53
N THR A 91 3.33 -2.35 9.85
CA THR A 91 3.87 -1.24 10.63
C THR A 91 5.39 -1.10 10.54
N TRP A 92 6.12 -2.12 10.10
CA TRP A 92 7.60 -2.11 9.98
C TRP A 92 8.14 -2.53 8.62
N ASP A 93 7.42 -3.36 7.84
CA ASP A 93 7.85 -3.84 6.53
C ASP A 93 7.26 -2.97 5.41
N VAL A 94 8.10 -2.63 4.45
CA VAL A 94 7.72 -1.82 3.28
C VAL A 94 7.39 -2.69 2.06
N HIS A 95 7.71 -3.97 2.08
CA HIS A 95 7.52 -4.87 0.94
C HIS A 95 6.32 -5.80 1.07
N LEU A 96 5.89 -6.12 2.29
CA LEU A 96 4.83 -7.09 2.60
C LEU A 96 4.94 -8.39 1.77
N ALA A 97 6.17 -8.92 1.73
CA ALA A 97 6.41 -10.22 1.11
C ALA A 97 5.79 -11.37 1.95
N PRO A 98 5.24 -12.42 1.31
CA PRO A 98 5.37 -12.74 -0.10
C PRO A 98 4.31 -12.16 -1.03
N SER A 99 3.25 -11.50 -0.54
CA SER A 99 2.11 -11.06 -1.37
C SER A 99 2.54 -10.13 -2.51
N SER A 100 3.38 -9.12 -2.23
CA SER A 100 3.90 -8.21 -3.27
C SER A 100 4.70 -8.95 -4.35
N ASN A 101 5.51 -9.93 -3.96
CA ASN A 101 6.30 -10.73 -4.89
C ASN A 101 5.46 -11.68 -5.77
N LEU A 102 4.22 -11.96 -5.37
CA LEU A 102 3.30 -12.83 -6.09
C LEU A 102 2.27 -12.06 -6.92
N GLY A 103 2.42 -10.73 -7.02
CA GLY A 103 1.60 -9.88 -7.87
C GLY A 103 0.38 -9.26 -7.19
N ALA A 104 0.24 -9.39 -5.85
CA ALA A 104 -0.71 -8.59 -5.12
C ALA A 104 -0.22 -7.13 -5.10
N THR A 105 -1.10 -6.20 -5.43
CA THR A 105 -0.85 -4.76 -5.37
C THR A 105 -1.61 -4.08 -4.24
N THR A 106 -2.55 -4.79 -3.65
CA THR A 106 -3.32 -4.34 -2.49
C THR A 106 -3.60 -5.53 -1.58
N VAL A 107 -3.44 -5.35 -0.29
CA VAL A 107 -3.83 -6.34 0.74
C VAL A 107 -4.86 -5.73 1.68
N VAL A 108 -5.81 -6.56 2.13
CA VAL A 108 -6.78 -6.19 3.15
C VAL A 108 -6.47 -6.96 4.42
N MET A 109 -6.27 -6.26 5.52
CA MET A 109 -5.98 -6.82 6.84
C MET A 109 -7.06 -6.44 7.88
N GLY A 110 -6.91 -6.83 9.14
CA GLY A 110 -7.97 -6.73 10.16
C GLY A 110 -8.98 -7.86 10.09
N ASN A 111 -8.67 -8.90 9.34
CA ASN A 111 -9.52 -10.08 9.14
C ASN A 111 -9.62 -10.94 10.41
N CYS A 112 -10.53 -11.91 10.43
CA CYS A 112 -10.78 -12.82 11.55
C CYS A 112 -11.07 -12.12 12.88
N GLY A 113 -11.27 -10.79 12.88
CA GLY A 113 -11.49 -9.99 14.08
C GLY A 113 -10.25 -9.73 14.91
N VAL A 114 -9.05 -9.98 14.38
CA VAL A 114 -7.76 -9.75 15.07
C VAL A 114 -7.02 -8.58 14.45
N GLY A 115 -6.12 -7.94 15.20
CA GLY A 115 -5.34 -6.78 14.79
C GLY A 115 -4.81 -6.01 16.01
N PHE A 116 -4.29 -4.79 15.78
CA PHE A 116 -3.60 -4.03 16.82
C PHE A 116 -4.21 -2.63 17.10
N ALA A 117 -5.38 -2.35 16.54
CA ALA A 117 -6.07 -1.07 16.78
C ALA A 117 -7.61 -1.22 16.80
N PRO A 118 -8.30 -0.45 17.66
CA PRO A 118 -7.75 0.45 18.67
C PRO A 118 -7.09 -0.31 19.83
N CYS A 119 -6.10 0.31 20.50
CA CYS A 119 -5.36 -0.35 21.57
C CYS A 119 -4.87 0.63 22.65
N ARG A 120 -5.38 0.52 23.88
CA ARG A 120 -4.80 1.26 25.00
C ARG A 120 -3.42 0.70 25.38
N PRO A 121 -2.52 1.51 25.91
CA PRO A 121 -1.20 1.01 26.34
C PRO A 121 -1.25 -0.19 27.27
N ALA A 122 -2.27 -0.28 28.14
CA ALA A 122 -2.44 -1.38 29.07
C ALA A 122 -2.90 -2.69 28.41
N ASP A 123 -3.45 -2.62 27.18
CA ASP A 123 -4.07 -3.76 26.50
C ASP A 123 -3.13 -4.40 25.44
N ARG A 124 -1.94 -3.81 25.24
CA ARG A 124 -0.99 -4.22 24.18
C ARG A 124 -0.63 -5.70 24.26
N GLU A 125 -0.32 -6.19 25.46
CA GLU A 125 0.04 -7.59 25.66
C GLU A 125 -1.10 -8.54 25.31
N VAL A 126 -2.34 -8.18 25.62
CA VAL A 126 -3.53 -8.95 25.27
C VAL A 126 -3.66 -9.10 23.75
N LEU A 127 -3.46 -8.00 22.99
CA LEU A 127 -3.57 -8.05 21.53
C LEU A 127 -2.39 -8.82 20.90
N VAL A 128 -1.19 -8.72 21.46
CA VAL A 128 -0.03 -9.52 21.03
C VAL A 128 -0.32 -11.02 21.20
N GLN A 129 -0.82 -11.43 22.36
CA GLN A 129 -1.17 -12.84 22.62
C GLN A 129 -2.31 -13.33 21.71
N LEU A 130 -3.30 -12.48 21.43
CA LEU A 130 -4.37 -12.83 20.51
C LEU A 130 -3.85 -13.08 19.10
N MET A 131 -2.90 -12.26 18.64
CA MET A 131 -2.35 -12.31 17.29
C MET A 131 -1.33 -13.44 17.12
N GLU A 132 -0.54 -13.74 18.14
CA GLU A 132 0.45 -14.84 18.13
C GLU A 132 -0.19 -16.19 17.72
N GLY A 133 -1.44 -16.42 18.14
CA GLY A 133 -2.18 -17.61 17.77
C GLY A 133 -2.70 -17.64 16.32
N VAL A 134 -2.61 -16.53 15.59
CA VAL A 134 -3.14 -16.38 14.22
C VAL A 134 -2.02 -16.29 13.19
N GLU A 135 -1.00 -15.47 13.44
CA GLU A 135 0.06 -15.20 12.46
C GLU A 135 1.29 -16.12 12.62
N GLU A 136 1.33 -16.95 13.64
CA GLU A 136 2.50 -17.77 13.98
C GLU A 136 3.80 -16.94 14.19
N ILE A 137 3.69 -15.62 14.35
CA ILE A 137 4.80 -14.75 14.70
C ILE A 137 4.98 -14.78 16.22
N PRO A 138 6.19 -15.06 16.72
CA PRO A 138 6.42 -15.05 18.16
C PRO A 138 6.00 -13.73 18.81
N GLY A 139 5.26 -13.79 19.92
CA GLY A 139 4.77 -12.61 20.62
C GLY A 139 5.87 -11.63 21.01
N THR A 140 7.09 -12.12 21.29
CA THR A 140 8.27 -11.28 21.54
C THR A 140 8.67 -10.45 20.31
N ALA A 141 8.58 -11.01 19.10
CA ALA A 141 8.86 -10.29 17.87
C ALA A 141 7.80 -9.22 17.58
N LEU A 142 6.53 -9.54 17.82
CA LEU A 142 5.43 -8.58 17.72
C LEU A 142 5.59 -7.43 18.72
N ALA A 143 5.91 -7.75 19.99
CA ALA A 143 6.08 -6.76 21.04
C ALA A 143 7.24 -5.78 20.76
N GLU A 144 8.34 -6.25 20.17
CA GLU A 144 9.48 -5.42 19.77
C GLU A 144 9.27 -4.71 18.43
N GLY A 145 8.59 -5.35 17.48
CA GLY A 145 8.39 -4.82 16.12
C GLY A 145 7.33 -3.72 16.03
N LEU A 146 6.30 -3.78 16.86
CA LEU A 146 5.20 -2.81 16.83
C LEU A 146 5.63 -1.46 17.42
N PRO A 147 5.56 -0.35 16.66
CA PRO A 147 6.00 0.97 17.15
C PRO A 147 5.04 1.59 18.18
N TRP A 148 3.81 1.11 18.26
CA TRP A 148 2.77 1.56 19.18
C TRP A 148 2.59 3.08 19.23
N THR A 149 2.58 3.71 18.07
CA THR A 149 2.40 5.17 17.90
C THR A 149 0.94 5.60 17.89
N TRP A 150 0.03 4.67 18.15
CA TRP A 150 -1.42 4.87 18.13
C TRP A 150 -2.07 4.34 19.42
N GLU A 151 -3.27 4.85 19.68
CA GLU A 151 -4.25 4.30 20.59
C GLU A 151 -5.59 4.07 19.87
N SER A 152 -6.01 5.02 19.04
CA SER A 152 -7.22 4.93 18.24
C SER A 152 -6.98 4.23 16.88
N PHE A 153 -8.07 3.85 16.20
CA PHE A 153 -7.98 3.28 14.86
C PHE A 153 -7.55 4.31 13.80
N PRO A 154 -8.05 5.57 13.79
CA PRO A 154 -7.53 6.60 12.89
C PRO A 154 -6.02 6.84 13.03
N GLU A 155 -5.48 6.91 14.26
CA GLU A 155 -4.03 7.05 14.47
C GLU A 155 -3.23 5.86 13.94
N PHE A 156 -3.80 4.66 13.96
CA PHE A 156 -3.20 3.49 13.33
C PHE A 156 -3.14 3.64 11.81
N LEU A 157 -4.23 4.13 11.18
CA LEU A 157 -4.24 4.43 9.74
C LEU A 157 -3.20 5.50 9.38
N ASP A 158 -3.08 6.57 10.18
CA ASP A 158 -2.05 7.60 10.02
C ASP A 158 -0.64 7.01 10.12
N THR A 159 -0.42 6.06 11.04
CA THR A 159 0.86 5.35 11.17
C THR A 159 1.17 4.54 9.91
N LEU A 160 0.19 3.87 9.35
CA LEU A 160 0.34 3.14 8.10
C LEU A 160 0.62 4.10 6.93
N ASP A 161 -0.12 5.20 6.81
CA ASP A 161 0.03 6.18 5.72
C ASP A 161 1.39 6.90 5.76
N SER A 162 1.99 7.02 6.93
CA SER A 162 3.31 7.65 7.11
C SER A 162 4.47 6.92 6.41
N LYS A 163 4.26 5.70 5.90
CA LYS A 163 5.29 4.85 5.29
C LYS A 163 4.99 4.56 3.83
N ALA A 164 5.94 4.86 2.95
CA ALA A 164 5.88 4.38 1.57
C ALA A 164 6.03 2.85 1.54
N ARG A 165 5.20 2.19 0.71
CA ARG A 165 5.22 0.75 0.47
C ARG A 165 5.17 0.46 -1.02
N ASP A 166 5.59 -0.74 -1.41
CA ASP A 166 5.45 -1.26 -2.77
C ASP A 166 4.06 -1.90 -3.02
N ILE A 167 3.19 -1.91 -2.02
CA ILE A 167 1.86 -2.51 -2.05
C ILE A 167 0.90 -1.64 -1.21
N ASP A 168 -0.30 -1.41 -1.71
CA ASP A 168 -1.33 -0.70 -0.97
C ASP A 168 -1.92 -1.56 0.15
N VAL A 169 -2.34 -0.92 1.24
CA VAL A 169 -3.00 -1.59 2.35
C VAL A 169 -4.38 -1.00 2.60
N ALA A 170 -5.33 -1.87 2.87
CA ALA A 170 -6.64 -1.53 3.40
C ALA A 170 -6.86 -2.27 4.72
N VAL A 171 -7.57 -1.67 5.65
CA VAL A 171 -7.75 -2.22 6.98
C VAL A 171 -9.23 -2.28 7.34
N LEU A 172 -9.68 -3.46 7.76
CA LEU A 172 -10.96 -3.60 8.45
C LEU A 172 -10.73 -3.30 9.94
N LEU A 173 -11.63 -2.54 10.56
CA LEU A 173 -11.57 -2.34 12.01
C LEU A 173 -11.84 -3.69 12.72
N PRO A 174 -10.83 -4.27 13.41
CA PRO A 174 -10.94 -5.62 13.91
C PRO A 174 -11.79 -5.70 15.18
N HIS A 175 -12.70 -6.65 15.23
CA HIS A 175 -13.67 -6.80 16.31
C HIS A 175 -13.05 -7.11 17.69
N GLY A 176 -11.99 -7.93 17.72
CA GLY A 176 -11.30 -8.29 18.98
C GLY A 176 -10.70 -7.07 19.68
N PRO A 177 -9.80 -6.30 19.04
CA PRO A 177 -9.29 -5.04 19.56
C PRO A 177 -10.37 -4.06 19.99
N LEU A 178 -11.42 -3.89 19.16
CA LEU A 178 -12.54 -3.02 19.48
C LEU A 178 -13.25 -3.43 20.77
N ARG A 179 -13.48 -4.73 20.97
CA ARG A 179 -14.07 -5.24 22.21
C ARG A 179 -13.16 -5.05 23.41
N VAL A 180 -11.86 -5.34 23.27
CA VAL A 180 -10.89 -5.14 24.35
C VAL A 180 -10.81 -3.67 24.73
N TYR A 181 -10.80 -2.78 23.74
CA TYR A 181 -10.76 -1.35 23.96
C TYR A 181 -11.97 -0.81 24.74
N VAL A 182 -13.18 -1.32 24.46
CA VAL A 182 -14.42 -0.87 25.14
C VAL A 182 -14.65 -1.59 26.45
N MET A 183 -14.44 -2.91 26.49
CA MET A 183 -14.87 -3.76 27.59
C MET A 183 -13.73 -4.15 28.55
N GLY A 184 -12.46 -3.96 28.13
CA GLY A 184 -11.29 -4.36 28.94
C GLY A 184 -11.29 -5.84 29.27
N GLU A 185 -11.02 -6.17 30.54
CA GLU A 185 -10.93 -7.54 31.05
C GLU A 185 -12.19 -8.38 30.77
N ARG A 186 -13.37 -7.74 30.76
CA ARG A 186 -14.63 -8.43 30.39
C ARG A 186 -14.62 -9.00 28.97
N ALA A 187 -13.90 -8.36 28.04
CA ALA A 187 -13.72 -8.89 26.69
C ALA A 187 -12.83 -10.15 26.69
N VAL A 188 -11.75 -10.13 27.46
CA VAL A 188 -10.82 -11.27 27.63
C VAL A 188 -11.55 -12.46 28.25
N GLU A 189 -12.39 -12.21 29.26
CA GLU A 189 -13.25 -13.21 29.89
C GLU A 189 -14.45 -13.67 29.02
N ARG A 190 -14.58 -13.13 27.80
CA ARG A 190 -15.66 -13.44 26.85
C ARG A 190 -17.06 -13.14 27.37
N GLN A 191 -17.21 -12.16 28.26
CA GLN A 191 -18.50 -11.71 28.73
C GLN A 191 -19.32 -11.10 27.61
N GLU A 192 -20.64 -11.15 27.73
CA GLU A 192 -21.56 -10.50 26.79
C GLU A 192 -21.41 -8.96 26.87
N ALA A 193 -21.47 -8.31 25.70
CA ALA A 193 -21.48 -6.87 25.62
C ALA A 193 -22.84 -6.29 26.09
N THR A 194 -22.79 -5.30 26.94
CA THR A 194 -23.99 -4.54 27.31
C THR A 194 -24.43 -3.62 26.16
N GLN A 195 -25.65 -3.07 26.27
CA GLN A 195 -26.14 -2.09 25.28
C GLN A 195 -25.26 -0.82 25.25
N GLU A 196 -24.62 -0.47 26.37
CA GLU A 196 -23.67 0.65 26.43
C GLU A 196 -22.39 0.33 25.69
N ASP A 197 -21.82 -0.85 25.93
CA ASP A 197 -20.63 -1.32 25.19
C ASP A 197 -20.87 -1.30 23.66
N ILE A 198 -22.05 -1.77 23.24
CA ILE A 198 -22.43 -1.78 21.83
C ILE A 198 -22.52 -0.37 21.26
N ARG A 199 -23.09 0.60 22.03
CA ARG A 199 -23.13 2.02 21.58
C ARG A 199 -21.74 2.59 21.42
N GLN A 200 -20.84 2.33 22.37
CA GLN A 200 -19.46 2.82 22.31
C GLN A 200 -18.70 2.19 21.14
N MET A 201 -18.84 0.87 20.91
CA MET A 201 -18.22 0.20 19.76
C MET A 201 -18.72 0.77 18.43
N LYS A 202 -20.03 1.07 18.31
CA LYS A 202 -20.57 1.71 17.11
C LYS A 202 -20.01 3.11 16.87
N SER A 203 -19.89 3.92 17.92
CA SER A 203 -19.28 5.24 17.80
C SER A 203 -17.85 5.18 17.29
N LEU A 204 -17.05 4.27 17.85
CA LEU A 204 -15.67 4.06 17.42
C LEU A 204 -15.55 3.54 15.98
N LEU A 205 -16.53 2.75 15.52
CA LEU A 205 -16.58 2.30 14.14
C LEU A 205 -16.95 3.44 13.17
N GLU A 206 -17.78 4.38 13.61
CA GLU A 206 -18.17 5.55 12.80
C GLU A 206 -17.05 6.60 12.73
N ASP A 207 -16.16 6.63 13.70
CA ASP A 207 -15.01 7.53 13.77
C ASP A 207 -13.80 7.03 12.96
N GLY A 208 -13.73 5.75 12.61
CA GLY A 208 -12.66 5.08 11.86
C GLY A 208 -13.02 4.84 10.41
#